data_d00b6ecd325b54cc3fffe7bece73c324
#
_entry.id   d00b6ecd325b54cc3fffe7bece73c324
#
_cell.length_a   1.000
_cell.length_b   1.000
_cell.length_c   1.000
_cell.angle_alpha   90.00
_cell.angle_beta   90.00
_cell.angle_gamma   90.00
#
_symmetry.space_group_name_H-M   'P 1'
#
loop_
_entity.id
_entity.type
_entity.pdbx_description
1 polymer ?
#
loop_
_entity_poly.entity_id
_entity_poly.type
_entity_poly.pdbx_seq_one_letter_code
_entity_poly.pdbx_strand_id
1 'polypeptide(L)'
;MKTSNQQRVMHYAHAIYKSGFYTWSNALTEAWTIHYLRYYLSRGIVRFTYVKKDGTLREARGTNNHDIIPPSKMPKGVLARQVALGLKQPNYRSVPYYDLDKEEWRAFDVSRFHHASGITVLDERVTPTKAPHCALLAGTPLHDTD
;
A
#
# COMPACT_ATOMS: atom_id res chain seq x y z
N MET A 1 2.11 -22.01 -3.29
CA MET A 1 1.15 -21.60 -4.30
C MET A 1 1.01 -20.09 -4.30
N LYS A 2 0.95 -19.51 -5.49
CA LYS A 2 0.87 -18.06 -5.62
C LYS A 2 -0.56 -17.59 -5.40
N THR A 3 -0.74 -16.61 -4.53
CA THR A 3 -2.05 -16.03 -4.25
C THR A 3 -2.47 -15.12 -5.40
N SER A 4 -3.72 -15.28 -5.88
CA SER A 4 -4.25 -14.42 -6.93
C SER A 4 -4.53 -13.02 -6.39
N ASN A 5 -4.67 -12.05 -7.31
CA ASN A 5 -5.01 -10.68 -6.91
C ASN A 5 -6.36 -10.61 -6.19
N GLN A 6 -7.34 -11.39 -6.67
CA GLN A 6 -8.65 -11.44 -6.03
C GLN A 6 -8.56 -11.98 -4.61
N GLN A 7 -7.75 -13.01 -4.39
CA GLN A 7 -7.57 -13.56 -3.05
C GLN A 7 -6.91 -12.54 -2.12
N ARG A 8 -5.92 -11.82 -2.62
CA ARG A 8 -5.26 -10.77 -1.82
C ARG A 8 -6.23 -9.67 -1.43
N VAL A 9 -7.04 -9.22 -2.40
CA VAL A 9 -8.03 -8.18 -2.14
C VAL A 9 -9.03 -8.66 -1.09
N MET A 10 -9.46 -9.92 -1.15
CA MET A 10 -10.37 -10.46 -0.15
C MET A 10 -9.75 -10.46 1.24
N HIS A 11 -8.46 -10.77 1.35
CA HIS A 11 -7.77 -10.71 2.64
C HIS A 11 -7.74 -9.29 3.19
N TYR A 12 -7.44 -8.31 2.35
CA TYR A 12 -7.47 -6.90 2.76
C TYR A 12 -8.87 -6.48 3.16
N ALA A 13 -9.88 -6.89 2.38
CA ALA A 13 -11.26 -6.53 2.67
C ALA A 13 -11.70 -7.07 4.03
N HIS A 14 -11.36 -8.31 4.35
CA HIS A 14 -11.67 -8.87 5.66
C HIS A 14 -10.98 -8.09 6.78
N ALA A 15 -9.72 -7.74 6.61
CA ALA A 15 -8.98 -6.98 7.60
C ALA A 15 -9.63 -5.61 7.83
N ILE A 16 -10.02 -4.93 6.75
CA ILE A 16 -10.66 -3.63 6.84
C ILE A 16 -12.04 -3.74 7.48
N TYR A 17 -12.81 -4.74 7.07
CA TYR A 17 -14.15 -4.95 7.59
C TYR A 17 -14.14 -5.25 9.09
N LYS A 18 -13.15 -6.01 9.54
CA LYS A 18 -13.03 -6.36 10.97
C LYS A 18 -12.72 -5.16 11.86
N SER A 19 -12.28 -4.05 11.29
CA SER A 19 -12.05 -2.83 12.06
C SER A 19 -13.35 -2.26 12.63
N GLY A 20 -14.50 -2.60 12.03
CA GLY A 20 -15.81 -2.18 12.50
C GLY A 20 -16.28 -0.85 11.95
N PHE A 21 -15.47 -0.15 11.15
CA PHE A 21 -15.81 1.18 10.65
C PHE A 21 -16.34 1.19 9.22
N TYR A 22 -16.40 0.04 8.56
CA TYR A 22 -16.73 -0.04 7.14
C TYR A 22 -17.82 -1.07 6.89
N THR A 23 -18.69 -0.80 5.91
CA THR A 23 -19.56 -1.83 5.36
C THR A 23 -18.72 -2.79 4.53
N TRP A 24 -19.25 -3.98 4.25
CA TRP A 24 -18.52 -4.94 3.42
C TRP A 24 -18.23 -4.37 2.03
N SER A 25 -19.20 -3.69 1.44
CA SER A 25 -19.03 -3.08 0.12
C SER A 25 -17.91 -2.05 0.12
N ASN A 26 -17.89 -1.18 1.13
CA ASN A 26 -16.83 -0.17 1.24
C ASN A 26 -15.47 -0.83 1.52
N ALA A 27 -15.45 -1.85 2.36
CA ALA A 27 -14.21 -2.57 2.64
C ALA A 27 -13.62 -3.18 1.38
N LEU A 28 -14.45 -3.74 0.50
CA LEU A 28 -13.98 -4.28 -0.77
C LEU A 28 -13.38 -3.18 -1.66
N THR A 29 -14.04 -2.05 -1.75
CA THR A 29 -13.54 -0.91 -2.55
C THR A 29 -12.18 -0.46 -2.03
N GLU A 30 -12.05 -0.33 -0.72
CA GLU A 30 -10.80 0.12 -0.13
C GLU A 30 -9.71 -0.93 -0.25
N ALA A 31 -10.09 -2.19 -0.20
CA ALA A 31 -9.13 -3.29 -0.37
C ALA A 31 -8.45 -3.23 -1.74
N TRP A 32 -9.18 -2.90 -2.79
CA TRP A 32 -8.59 -2.72 -4.12
C TRP A 32 -7.59 -1.56 -4.12
N THR A 33 -7.92 -0.47 -3.45
CA THR A 33 -7.00 0.66 -3.33
C THR A 33 -5.71 0.27 -2.63
N ILE A 34 -5.80 -0.49 -1.54
CA ILE A 34 -4.61 -0.98 -0.83
C ILE A 34 -3.78 -1.90 -1.73
N HIS A 35 -4.45 -2.76 -2.50
CA HIS A 35 -3.76 -3.64 -3.43
C HIS A 35 -2.94 -2.83 -4.44
N TYR A 36 -3.52 -1.80 -5.02
CA TYR A 36 -2.80 -0.95 -5.97
C TYR A 36 -1.71 -0.11 -5.30
N LEU A 37 -1.95 0.36 -4.07
CA LEU A 37 -0.91 1.06 -3.32
C LEU A 37 0.32 0.18 -3.16
N ARG A 38 0.15 -1.08 -2.76
CA ARG A 38 1.28 -1.99 -2.61
C ARG A 38 1.97 -2.25 -3.94
N TYR A 39 1.19 -2.36 -5.01
CA TYR A 39 1.77 -2.52 -6.34
C TYR A 39 2.66 -1.34 -6.70
N TYR A 40 2.16 -0.12 -6.52
CA TYR A 40 2.94 1.07 -6.85
C TYR A 40 4.15 1.24 -5.95
N LEU A 41 4.02 0.93 -4.67
CA LEU A 41 5.16 0.97 -3.75
C LEU A 41 6.27 0.03 -4.18
N SER A 42 5.91 -1.14 -4.71
CA SER A 42 6.91 -2.11 -5.16
C SER A 42 7.64 -1.64 -6.42
N ARG A 43 7.07 -0.67 -7.14
CA ARG A 43 7.64 -0.18 -8.39
C ARG A 43 8.45 1.10 -8.24
N GLY A 44 8.04 1.99 -7.35
CA GLY A 44 8.70 3.27 -7.25
C GLY A 44 8.27 4.04 -6.03
N ILE A 45 8.40 5.36 -6.12
CA ILE A 45 8.11 6.26 -5.00
C ILE A 45 6.66 6.73 -5.10
N VAL A 46 5.93 6.64 -3.99
CA VAL A 46 4.52 6.97 -3.94
C VAL A 46 4.26 7.89 -2.75
N ARG A 47 3.42 8.89 -2.96
CA ARG A 47 2.93 9.75 -1.88
C ARG A 47 1.50 9.34 -1.54
N PHE A 48 1.23 9.18 -0.26
CA PHE A 48 -0.07 8.78 0.24
C PHE A 48 -0.24 9.29 1.67
N THR A 49 -1.48 9.22 2.18
CA THR A 49 -1.79 9.72 3.51
C THR A 49 -2.54 8.67 4.30
N TYR A 50 -2.25 8.57 5.58
CA TYR A 50 -2.98 7.67 6.47
C TYR A 50 -3.15 8.32 7.84
N VAL A 51 -4.06 7.75 8.63
CA VAL A 51 -4.35 8.23 9.99
C VAL A 51 -3.41 7.53 10.96
N LYS A 52 -2.66 8.30 11.73
CA LYS A 52 -1.78 7.73 12.76
C LYS A 52 -2.61 7.25 13.96
N LYS A 53 -1.95 6.54 14.86
CA LYS A 53 -2.61 6.02 16.05
C LYS A 53 -3.22 7.10 16.92
N ASP A 54 -2.65 8.30 16.91
CA ASP A 54 -3.17 9.42 17.69
C ASP A 54 -4.31 10.18 16.99
N GLY A 55 -4.71 9.74 15.81
CA GLY A 55 -5.81 10.33 15.06
C GLY A 55 -5.43 11.42 14.10
N THR A 56 -4.16 11.82 14.04
CA THR A 56 -3.72 12.84 13.10
C THR A 56 -3.33 12.22 11.77
N LEU A 57 -3.37 13.02 10.71
CA LEU A 57 -2.98 12.55 9.39
C LEU A 57 -1.47 12.61 9.21
N ARG A 58 -0.92 11.61 8.54
CA ARG A 58 0.48 11.61 8.12
C ARG A 58 0.53 11.50 6.61
N GLU A 59 1.15 12.48 5.99
CA GLU A 59 1.47 12.38 4.57
C GLU A 59 2.84 11.74 4.45
N ALA A 60 2.89 10.63 3.70
CA ALA A 60 4.10 9.84 3.58
C ALA A 60 4.56 9.79 2.13
N ARG A 61 5.87 9.73 1.97
CA ARG A 61 6.51 9.51 0.68
C ARG A 61 7.39 8.28 0.84
N GLY A 62 6.94 7.17 0.29
CA GLY A 62 7.58 5.90 0.56
C GLY A 62 7.77 5.03 -0.66
N THR A 63 8.51 3.95 -0.47
CA THR A 63 8.75 2.97 -1.52
C THR A 63 9.05 1.62 -0.90
N ASN A 64 8.80 0.56 -1.68
CA ASN A 64 9.26 -0.79 -1.36
C ASN A 64 10.16 -1.33 -2.48
N ASN A 65 10.57 -0.46 -3.40
CA ASN A 65 11.48 -0.85 -4.49
C ASN A 65 12.89 -0.94 -3.95
N HIS A 66 13.46 -2.14 -4.01
CA HIS A 66 14.79 -2.43 -3.48
C HIS A 66 15.89 -1.64 -4.17
N ASP A 67 15.67 -1.21 -5.41
CA ASP A 67 16.65 -0.40 -6.14
C ASP A 67 16.72 1.03 -5.62
N ILE A 68 15.69 1.47 -4.90
CA ILE A 68 15.61 2.82 -4.34
C ILE A 68 16.07 2.85 -2.89
N ILE A 69 15.76 1.80 -2.13
CA ILE A 69 16.06 1.71 -0.71
C ILE A 69 17.57 1.50 -0.52
N PRO A 70 18.24 2.29 0.36
CA PRO A 70 19.67 2.06 0.62
C PRO A 70 19.92 0.64 1.13
N PRO A 71 21.00 -0.03 0.68
CA PRO A 71 21.28 -1.40 1.12
C PRO A 71 21.39 -1.55 2.62
N SER A 72 21.86 -0.52 3.33
CA SER A 72 21.99 -0.57 4.80
C SER A 72 20.63 -0.59 5.50
N LYS A 73 19.57 -0.22 4.79
CA LYS A 73 18.21 -0.16 5.35
C LYS A 73 17.35 -1.35 4.94
N MET A 74 17.88 -2.26 4.15
CA MET A 74 17.09 -3.42 3.72
C MET A 74 16.77 -4.33 4.90
N PRO A 75 15.57 -4.99 4.87
CA PRO A 75 15.19 -5.93 5.91
C PRO A 75 16.21 -7.07 6.02
N LYS A 76 16.59 -7.42 7.24
CA LYS A 76 17.62 -8.41 7.49
C LYS A 76 17.13 -9.67 8.17
N GLY A 77 15.94 -9.69 8.72
CA GLY A 77 15.42 -10.85 9.43
C GLY A 77 15.07 -12.00 8.50
N VAL A 78 15.10 -13.22 9.03
CA VAL A 78 14.72 -14.40 8.27
C VAL A 78 13.28 -14.29 7.77
N LEU A 79 12.37 -13.85 8.62
CA LEU A 79 10.97 -13.70 8.26
C LEU A 79 10.80 -12.67 7.13
N ALA A 80 11.47 -11.52 7.25
CA ALA A 80 11.40 -10.48 6.23
C ALA A 80 11.91 -10.99 4.89
N ARG A 81 12.99 -11.77 4.92
CA ARG A 81 13.55 -12.36 3.71
C ARG A 81 12.58 -13.36 3.07
N GLN A 82 11.93 -14.18 3.89
CA GLN A 82 10.96 -15.15 3.39
C GLN A 82 9.78 -14.46 2.71
N VAL A 83 9.30 -13.37 3.28
CA VAL A 83 8.22 -12.59 2.64
C VAL A 83 8.70 -12.00 1.32
N ALA A 84 9.90 -11.43 1.29
CA ALA A 84 10.45 -10.83 0.08
C ALA A 84 10.64 -11.85 -1.04
N LEU A 85 10.95 -13.10 -0.69
CA LEU A 85 11.14 -14.18 -1.66
C LEU A 85 9.84 -14.88 -2.03
N GLY A 86 8.72 -14.46 -1.46
CA GLY A 86 7.44 -15.09 -1.73
C GLY A 86 7.21 -16.40 -1.01
N LEU A 87 8.05 -16.73 -0.04
CA LEU A 87 7.94 -17.96 0.71
C LEU A 87 6.97 -17.87 1.89
N LYS A 88 6.59 -16.67 2.26
CA LYS A 88 5.61 -16.41 3.31
C LYS A 88 4.61 -15.38 2.86
N GLN A 89 3.38 -15.52 3.34
CA GLN A 89 2.32 -14.56 3.06
C GLN A 89 2.62 -13.25 3.78
N PRO A 90 2.36 -12.11 3.13
CA PRO A 90 2.46 -10.82 3.81
C PRO A 90 1.36 -10.67 4.85
N ASN A 91 1.59 -9.77 5.80
CA ASN A 91 0.55 -9.41 6.75
C ASN A 91 -0.47 -8.51 6.03
N TYR A 92 -1.72 -8.98 5.93
CA TYR A 92 -2.77 -8.24 5.24
C TYR A 92 -3.39 -7.12 6.08
N ARG A 93 -2.99 -7.00 7.34
CA ARG A 93 -3.52 -5.96 8.22
C ARG A 93 -2.68 -4.69 8.19
N SER A 94 -1.45 -4.76 7.74
CA SER A 94 -0.60 -3.59 7.70
C SER A 94 0.19 -3.52 6.40
N VAL A 95 0.53 -2.29 6.03
CA VAL A 95 1.31 -2.02 4.82
C VAL A 95 2.64 -1.43 5.27
N PRO A 96 3.74 -2.18 5.15
CA PRO A 96 5.06 -1.63 5.42
C PRO A 96 5.56 -0.80 4.24
N TYR A 97 6.33 0.22 4.53
CA TYR A 97 6.98 1.03 3.50
C TYR A 97 8.23 1.65 4.07
N TYR A 98 9.20 1.96 3.20
CA TYR A 98 10.37 2.70 3.60
C TYR A 98 10.09 4.19 3.41
N ASP A 99 10.10 4.96 4.51
CA ASP A 99 9.83 6.39 4.49
C ASP A 99 11.09 7.13 4.05
N LEU A 100 11.03 7.76 2.88
CA LEU A 100 12.17 8.45 2.29
C LEU A 100 12.53 9.73 3.05
N ASP A 101 11.55 10.39 3.63
CA ASP A 101 11.79 11.64 4.36
C ASP A 101 12.42 11.39 5.72
N LYS A 102 12.05 10.31 6.38
CA LYS A 102 12.59 9.93 7.69
C LYS A 102 13.71 8.91 7.60
N GLU A 103 13.91 8.31 6.44
CA GLU A 103 14.93 7.29 6.18
C GLU A 103 14.81 6.11 7.14
N GLU A 104 13.57 5.67 7.36
CA GLU A 104 13.30 4.52 8.22
C GLU A 104 12.07 3.76 7.75
N TRP A 105 11.98 2.49 8.16
CA TRP A 105 10.82 1.68 7.86
C TRP A 105 9.65 2.05 8.76
N ARG A 106 8.47 2.12 8.17
CA ARG A 106 7.22 2.39 8.86
C ARG A 106 6.14 1.47 8.33
N ALA A 107 5.02 1.42 9.01
CA ALA A 107 3.86 0.65 8.57
C ALA A 107 2.60 1.31 9.08
N PHE A 108 1.48 1.08 8.40
CA PHE A 108 0.19 1.56 8.85
C PHE A 108 -0.86 0.46 8.69
N ASP A 109 -1.93 0.56 9.47
CA ASP A 109 -3.05 -0.38 9.41
C ASP A 109 -3.88 -0.10 8.16
N VAL A 110 -4.26 -1.15 7.45
CA VAL A 110 -5.01 -1.01 6.18
C VAL A 110 -6.34 -0.25 6.38
N SER A 111 -6.93 -0.32 7.56
CA SER A 111 -8.18 0.40 7.86
C SER A 111 -7.97 1.90 8.09
N ARG A 112 -6.73 2.35 8.18
CA ARG A 112 -6.40 3.75 8.46
C ARG A 112 -5.93 4.54 7.26
N PHE A 113 -5.94 3.94 6.10
CA PHE A 113 -5.56 4.65 4.88
C PHE A 113 -6.55 5.78 4.61
N HIS A 114 -6.04 6.98 4.27
CA HIS A 114 -6.89 8.15 4.03
C HIS A 114 -7.22 8.22 2.53
N HIS A 115 -8.36 7.68 2.17
CA HIS A 115 -8.73 7.52 0.76
C HIS A 115 -8.99 8.85 0.05
N ALA A 116 -9.47 9.86 0.78
CA ALA A 116 -9.76 11.15 0.18
C ALA A 116 -8.53 11.83 -0.39
N SER A 117 -7.36 11.57 0.19
CA SER A 117 -6.09 12.14 -0.31
C SER A 117 -5.57 11.43 -1.54
N GLY A 118 -6.01 10.20 -1.79
CA GLY A 118 -5.61 9.43 -2.95
C GLY A 118 -4.16 8.97 -2.90
N ILE A 119 -3.67 8.53 -4.05
CA ILE A 119 -2.32 8.03 -4.22
C ILE A 119 -1.67 8.81 -5.36
N THR A 120 -0.48 9.35 -5.13
CA THR A 120 0.27 10.07 -6.16
C THR A 120 1.57 9.33 -6.44
N VAL A 121 1.75 8.89 -7.66
CA VAL A 121 2.98 8.22 -8.09
C VAL A 121 3.99 9.31 -8.44
N LEU A 122 5.13 9.29 -7.77
CA LEU A 122 6.16 10.32 -7.92
C LEU A 122 7.34 9.87 -8.78
N ASP A 123 7.53 8.57 -8.93
CA ASP A 123 8.67 8.01 -9.66
C ASP A 123 8.18 7.35 -10.95
N GLU A 124 8.78 7.74 -12.06
CA GLU A 124 8.40 7.24 -13.38
C GLU A 124 8.77 5.78 -13.62
N ARG A 125 9.48 5.14 -12.71
CA ARG A 125 9.76 3.70 -12.82
C ARG A 125 8.49 2.87 -12.70
N VAL A 126 7.41 3.45 -12.18
CA VAL A 126 6.12 2.79 -12.15
C VAL A 126 5.59 2.69 -13.57
N THR A 127 5.17 1.49 -13.96
CA THR A 127 4.61 1.25 -15.27
C THR A 127 3.09 1.41 -15.20
N PRO A 128 2.53 2.50 -15.74
CA PRO A 128 1.10 2.78 -15.55
C PRO A 128 0.17 1.77 -16.20
N THR A 129 0.63 1.08 -17.23
CA THR A 129 -0.21 0.14 -17.98
C THR A 129 -0.55 -1.12 -17.21
N LYS A 130 0.05 -1.34 -16.05
CA LYS A 130 -0.14 -2.59 -15.31
C LYS A 130 -1.29 -2.54 -14.32
N ALA A 131 -1.81 -1.37 -14.04
CA ALA A 131 -2.88 -1.22 -13.06
C ALA A 131 -4.14 -0.74 -13.77
N PRO A 132 -5.12 -1.62 -13.96
CA PRO A 132 -6.34 -1.25 -14.72
C PRO A 132 -7.15 -0.14 -14.06
N HIS A 133 -6.95 0.11 -12.78
CA HIS A 133 -7.67 1.17 -12.09
C HIS A 133 -6.80 2.39 -11.83
N CYS A 134 -5.80 2.62 -12.63
CA CYS A 134 -4.95 3.80 -12.48
C CYS A 134 -5.73 5.09 -12.40
N ALA A 135 -6.80 5.20 -13.16
CA ALA A 135 -7.61 6.40 -13.17
C ALA A 135 -8.18 6.73 -11.81
N LEU A 136 -8.39 5.74 -10.97
CA LEU A 136 -8.90 5.96 -9.63
C LEU A 136 -7.84 6.48 -8.69
N LEU A 137 -6.57 6.23 -9.02
CA LEU A 137 -5.45 6.47 -8.12
C LEU A 137 -4.67 7.71 -8.47
N ALA A 138 -4.68 8.08 -9.70
CA ALA A 138 -3.76 9.10 -10.20
C ALA A 138 -4.15 10.51 -9.83
N GLY A 139 -4.80 10.71 -8.74
CA GLY A 139 -5.23 12.04 -8.37
C GLY A 139 -6.17 12.63 -9.39
N THR A 140 -6.53 11.81 -10.30
CA THR A 140 -7.51 12.20 -11.27
C THR A 140 -8.84 12.09 -10.61
N PRO A 141 -8.91 11.91 -10.60
CA PRO A 141 -9.70 11.58 -10.08
C PRO A 141 -10.55 10.93 -10.05
N LEU A 142 -10.40 10.73 -9.62
CA LEU A 142 -10.81 10.15 -9.51
C LEU A 142 -11.79 10.01 -9.56
N HIS A 143 -11.76 10.12 -9.52
CA HIS A 143 -12.32 10.13 -9.68
C HIS A 143 -12.90 10.23 -10.09
N ASP A 144 -12.71 10.30 -10.03
CA ASP A 144 -12.98 10.47 -10.46
C ASP A 144 -13.44 10.46 -10.78
N THR A 145 -13.36 10.47 -10.75
CA THR A 145 -13.53 10.61 -11.06
C THR A 145 -13.90 10.67 -11.32
N ASP A 146 -13.83 10.67 -11.40
CA ASP A 146 -13.81 10.85 -11.62
C ASP A 146 -14.17 10.96 -11.69
#